data_9e886b085e1c175896beb9813984d6ec
#
_entry.id   9e886b085e1c175896beb9813984d6ec
#
_cell.length_a   1.000
_cell.length_b   1.000
_cell.length_c   1.000
_cell.angle_alpha   90.00
_cell.angle_beta   90.00
_cell.angle_gamma   90.00
#
_symmetry.space_group_name_H-M   'P 1'
#
loop_
_entity.id
_entity.type
_entity.pdbx_description
1 polymer ?
#
loop_
_entity_poly.entity_id
_entity_poly.type
_entity_poly.pdbx_seq_one_letter_code
_entity_poly.pdbx_strand_id
1 'polypeptide(L)'
;MHRKSLNLVAIFFLIFISNDLLTDSTDNNAPIIQPGAPGEVSKKLAPELASNIAGTSYVEADIKFLQGMIVHHEQAILMSSFASRRTNNKTILDLAKRIDVSQEDEINFMENWLAQRDIALINKSEKHHMHMHMVGMASPKDLDNLRKSDSTDFDRLFLQLMIKHHDGAIEMVKELKKYPGSANDPIFNEFVSDLINDQSVEIERMNIIAVNLSDDPRSGLTAGLYFAD
;
A
#
# COMPACT_ATOMS: atom_id res chain seq x y z
N MET A 1 -55.43 -50.17 62.45
CA MET A 1 -55.82 -49.81 61.04
C MET A 1 -54.80 -48.80 60.53
N HIS A 2 -53.81 -49.28 59.82
CA HIS A 2 -52.80 -48.40 59.14
C HIS A 2 -52.71 -48.86 57.70
N ARG A 3 -53.28 -47.99 56.78
CA ARG A 3 -53.12 -48.13 55.35
C ARG A 3 -51.75 -47.59 54.94
N LYS A 4 -50.92 -48.45 54.38
CA LYS A 4 -49.65 -48.08 53.73
C LYS A 4 -50.02 -47.75 52.29
N SER A 5 -49.83 -46.49 51.88
CA SER A 5 -49.89 -46.04 50.50
C SER A 5 -48.57 -46.36 49.76
N LEU A 6 -48.69 -47.07 48.68
CA LEU A 6 -47.59 -47.47 47.81
C LEU A 6 -47.38 -46.33 46.79
N ASN A 7 -46.24 -45.64 46.92
CA ASN A 7 -45.85 -44.61 45.94
C ASN A 7 -45.19 -45.31 44.75
N LEU A 8 -45.83 -45.25 43.60
CA LEU A 8 -45.33 -45.68 42.30
C LEU A 8 -44.45 -44.55 41.74
N VAL A 9 -43.12 -44.71 41.75
CA VAL A 9 -42.18 -43.82 41.07
C VAL A 9 -42.11 -44.20 39.58
N ALA A 10 -42.72 -43.41 38.75
CA ALA A 10 -42.56 -43.55 37.28
C ALA A 10 -41.21 -42.94 36.88
N ILE A 11 -40.25 -43.75 36.44
CA ILE A 11 -38.98 -43.32 35.87
C ILE A 11 -39.22 -43.04 34.39
N PHE A 12 -39.24 -41.73 34.04
CA PHE A 12 -39.25 -41.30 32.66
C PHE A 12 -37.78 -41.41 32.11
N PHE A 13 -37.58 -42.36 31.23
CA PHE A 13 -36.35 -42.43 30.42
C PHE A 13 -36.44 -41.40 29.30
N LEU A 14 -35.76 -40.24 29.44
CA LEU A 14 -35.58 -39.28 28.38
C LEU A 14 -34.48 -39.82 27.46
N ILE A 15 -34.91 -40.33 26.28
CA ILE A 15 -33.99 -40.65 25.17
C ILE A 15 -33.59 -39.32 24.53
N PHE A 16 -32.37 -38.86 24.82
CA PHE A 16 -31.74 -37.82 24.05
C PHE A 16 -31.34 -38.42 22.67
N ILE A 17 -32.13 -38.11 21.65
CA ILE A 17 -31.70 -38.29 20.26
C ILE A 17 -30.75 -37.13 19.98
N SER A 18 -29.46 -37.40 20.00
CA SER A 18 -28.46 -36.48 19.48
C SER A 18 -28.65 -36.40 17.96
N ASN A 19 -29.30 -35.34 17.49
CA ASN A 19 -29.20 -34.97 16.09
C ASN A 19 -27.76 -34.42 15.88
N ASP A 20 -26.87 -35.30 15.44
CA ASP A 20 -25.66 -34.86 14.75
C ASP A 20 -26.10 -34.17 13.47
N LEU A 21 -26.24 -32.83 13.57
CA LEU A 21 -26.25 -31.96 12.41
C LEU A 21 -24.84 -32.08 11.80
N LEU A 22 -24.73 -32.98 10.83
CA LEU A 22 -23.65 -32.90 9.86
C LEU A 22 -23.78 -31.51 9.18
N THR A 23 -23.07 -30.54 9.71
CA THR A 23 -22.78 -29.32 8.96
C THR A 23 -21.91 -29.76 7.80
N ASP A 24 -22.55 -30.07 6.68
CA ASP A 24 -21.92 -30.09 5.38
C ASP A 24 -21.41 -28.64 5.17
N SER A 25 -20.15 -28.41 5.52
CA SER A 25 -19.44 -27.22 5.13
C SER A 25 -19.26 -27.30 3.63
N THR A 26 -20.30 -26.90 2.89
CA THR A 26 -20.14 -26.59 1.48
C THR A 26 -19.11 -25.48 1.42
N ASP A 27 -17.90 -25.88 1.08
CA ASP A 27 -16.79 -24.97 0.78
C ASP A 27 -17.25 -24.13 -0.43
N ASN A 28 -17.84 -22.94 -0.12
CA ASN A 28 -18.38 -22.03 -1.12
C ASN A 28 -17.28 -21.29 -1.89
N ASN A 29 -16.04 -21.73 -1.76
CA ASN A 29 -14.93 -21.18 -2.53
C ASN A 29 -15.04 -21.64 -3.99
N ALA A 30 -15.21 -20.70 -4.90
CA ALA A 30 -15.14 -21.00 -6.33
C ALA A 30 -13.83 -21.73 -6.65
N PRO A 31 -13.87 -22.80 -7.46
CA PRO A 31 -12.66 -23.56 -7.78
C PRO A 31 -11.67 -22.68 -8.53
N ILE A 32 -10.43 -22.68 -8.10
CA ILE A 32 -9.34 -22.04 -8.84
C ILE A 32 -8.97 -22.96 -9.99
N ILE A 33 -9.09 -22.45 -11.21
CA ILE A 33 -8.84 -23.22 -12.43
C ILE A 33 -7.62 -22.63 -13.15
N GLN A 34 -6.58 -23.42 -13.30
CA GLN A 34 -5.44 -23.10 -14.17
C GLN A 34 -5.80 -23.51 -15.61
N PRO A 35 -5.86 -22.56 -16.57
CA PRO A 35 -6.07 -22.91 -17.98
C PRO A 35 -4.93 -23.80 -18.49
N GLY A 36 -5.26 -24.81 -19.30
CA GLY A 36 -4.26 -25.58 -20.02
C GLY A 36 -3.72 -24.81 -21.23
N ALA A 37 -2.57 -25.22 -21.75
CA ALA A 37 -2.08 -24.74 -23.04
C ALA A 37 -3.07 -25.10 -24.17
N PRO A 38 -3.00 -24.47 -25.36
CA PRO A 38 -3.86 -24.82 -26.47
C PRO A 38 -3.81 -26.33 -26.76
N GLY A 39 -4.98 -27.01 -26.61
CA GLY A 39 -5.11 -28.45 -26.74
C GLY A 39 -4.97 -29.27 -25.44
N GLU A 40 -4.67 -28.65 -24.32
CA GLU A 40 -4.61 -29.27 -23.00
C GLU A 40 -5.84 -28.96 -22.14
N VAL A 41 -6.20 -29.86 -21.24
CA VAL A 41 -7.32 -29.67 -20.31
C VAL A 41 -6.89 -28.76 -19.14
N SER A 42 -7.80 -27.89 -18.72
CA SER A 42 -7.62 -27.05 -17.53
C SER A 42 -7.50 -27.90 -16.26
N LYS A 43 -6.69 -27.47 -15.32
CA LYS A 43 -6.47 -28.14 -14.01
C LYS A 43 -7.12 -27.37 -12.89
N LYS A 44 -7.82 -28.08 -11.99
CA LYS A 44 -8.30 -27.51 -10.73
C LYS A 44 -7.13 -27.48 -9.75
N LEU A 45 -6.84 -26.31 -9.19
CA LEU A 45 -5.79 -26.11 -8.20
C LEU A 45 -6.36 -26.03 -6.79
N ALA A 46 -5.64 -26.59 -5.83
CA ALA A 46 -5.87 -26.29 -4.42
C ALA A 46 -5.43 -24.84 -4.14
N PRO A 47 -6.07 -24.11 -3.20
CA PRO A 47 -5.73 -22.72 -2.89
C PRO A 47 -4.24 -22.50 -2.60
N GLU A 48 -3.60 -23.46 -1.94
CA GLU A 48 -2.18 -23.40 -1.57
C GLU A 48 -1.26 -23.53 -2.80
N LEU A 49 -1.72 -24.22 -3.85
CA LEU A 49 -0.97 -24.37 -5.10
C LEU A 49 -1.23 -23.23 -6.09
N ALA A 50 -2.32 -22.50 -5.93
CA ALA A 50 -2.66 -21.38 -6.79
C ALA A 50 -1.68 -20.21 -6.61
N SER A 51 -1.12 -20.06 -5.42
CA SER A 51 -0.07 -19.07 -5.12
C SER A 51 1.33 -19.48 -5.60
N ASN A 52 1.52 -20.74 -5.97
CA ASN A 52 2.81 -21.29 -6.41
C ASN A 52 2.75 -21.77 -7.87
N ILE A 53 2.22 -20.92 -8.74
CA ILE A 53 2.18 -21.21 -10.19
C ILE A 53 3.60 -21.06 -10.75
N ALA A 54 4.07 -22.09 -11.47
CA ALA A 54 5.38 -22.04 -12.11
C ALA A 54 5.51 -20.80 -13.02
N GLY A 55 6.53 -19.98 -12.79
CA GLY A 55 6.78 -18.73 -13.50
C GLY A 55 6.27 -17.45 -12.81
N THR A 56 5.63 -17.54 -11.62
CA THR A 56 5.21 -16.39 -10.80
C THR A 56 6.17 -16.09 -9.65
N SER A 57 7.42 -16.53 -9.79
CA SER A 57 8.47 -16.27 -8.81
C SER A 57 8.92 -14.80 -8.87
N TYR A 58 9.29 -14.27 -7.72
CA TYR A 58 9.95 -12.97 -7.61
C TYR A 58 11.46 -13.11 -7.87
N VAL A 59 12.08 -11.98 -8.24
CA VAL A 59 13.53 -11.86 -8.43
C VAL A 59 14.14 -10.90 -7.40
N GLU A 60 15.45 -10.90 -7.28
CA GLU A 60 16.15 -9.99 -6.35
C GLU A 60 15.85 -8.50 -6.61
N ALA A 61 15.58 -8.14 -7.87
CA ALA A 61 15.18 -6.80 -8.24
C ALA A 61 13.85 -6.38 -7.58
N ASP A 62 12.89 -7.29 -7.44
CA ASP A 62 11.62 -7.04 -6.77
C ASP A 62 11.83 -6.75 -5.27
N ILE A 63 12.71 -7.52 -4.63
CA ILE A 63 13.06 -7.34 -3.21
C ILE A 63 13.70 -5.96 -3.00
N LYS A 64 14.68 -5.61 -3.82
CA LYS A 64 15.40 -4.33 -3.72
C LYS A 64 14.46 -3.14 -3.99
N PHE A 65 13.55 -3.31 -4.95
CA PHE A 65 12.52 -2.31 -5.24
C PHE A 65 11.62 -2.08 -4.03
N LEU A 66 11.05 -3.13 -3.44
CA LEU A 66 10.16 -3.02 -2.28
C LEU A 66 10.89 -2.40 -1.08
N GLN A 67 12.08 -2.88 -0.76
CA GLN A 67 12.88 -2.33 0.32
C GLN A 67 13.22 -0.85 0.09
N GLY A 68 13.52 -0.46 -1.14
CA GLY A 68 13.78 0.94 -1.51
C GLY A 68 12.51 1.78 -1.45
N MET A 69 11.39 1.28 -1.97
CA MET A 69 10.13 2.01 -2.01
C MET A 69 9.55 2.25 -0.61
N ILE A 70 9.75 1.33 0.34
CA ILE A 70 9.41 1.57 1.75
C ILE A 70 10.14 2.81 2.28
N VAL A 71 11.45 2.90 2.05
CA VAL A 71 12.24 4.07 2.49
C VAL A 71 11.82 5.35 1.77
N HIS A 72 11.46 5.23 0.50
CA HIS A 72 10.95 6.34 -0.30
C HIS A 72 9.63 6.86 0.30
N HIS A 73 8.66 6.01 0.56
CA HIS A 73 7.37 6.35 1.14
C HIS A 73 7.46 6.91 2.57
N GLU A 74 8.37 6.39 3.40
CA GLU A 74 8.66 6.97 4.72
C GLU A 74 9.00 8.46 4.64
N GLN A 75 9.67 8.92 3.56
CA GLN A 75 9.97 10.34 3.40
C GLN A 75 8.73 11.16 3.02
N ALA A 76 7.80 10.63 2.22
CA ALA A 76 6.54 11.31 1.92
C ALA A 76 5.72 11.53 3.20
N ILE A 77 5.62 10.51 4.05
CA ILE A 77 4.98 10.60 5.37
C ILE A 77 5.67 11.66 6.23
N LEU A 78 7.00 11.68 6.27
CA LEU A 78 7.76 12.68 6.99
C LEU A 78 7.43 14.11 6.50
N MET A 79 7.42 14.36 5.20
CA MET A 79 7.08 15.67 4.63
C MET A 79 5.63 16.06 4.96
N SER A 80 4.69 15.12 4.85
CA SER A 80 3.27 15.32 5.18
C SER A 80 3.06 15.67 6.65
N SER A 81 3.84 15.08 7.55
CA SER A 81 3.76 15.34 9.00
C SER A 81 4.05 16.78 9.40
N PHE A 82 4.74 17.56 8.56
CA PHE A 82 5.02 18.97 8.85
C PHE A 82 3.80 19.87 8.64
N ALA A 83 2.86 19.48 7.75
CA ALA A 83 1.76 20.33 7.30
C ALA A 83 0.92 20.89 8.44
N SER A 84 0.56 20.08 9.43
CA SER A 84 -0.31 20.49 10.55
C SER A 84 0.24 21.64 11.40
N ARG A 85 1.55 21.89 11.34
CA ARG A 85 2.24 22.94 12.10
C ARG A 85 2.74 24.09 11.24
N ARG A 86 2.61 23.98 9.91
CA ARG A 86 3.24 24.90 8.96
C ARG A 86 2.25 25.65 8.09
N THR A 87 1.03 25.14 7.96
CA THR A 87 -0.01 25.81 7.19
C THR A 87 -1.37 25.69 7.85
N ASN A 88 -2.25 26.65 7.52
CA ASN A 88 -3.69 26.58 7.81
C ASN A 88 -4.53 26.40 6.54
N ASN A 89 -3.89 26.20 5.39
CA ASN A 89 -4.55 25.95 4.13
C ASN A 89 -5.20 24.55 4.16
N LYS A 90 -6.53 24.55 4.22
CA LYS A 90 -7.30 23.31 4.33
C LYS A 90 -7.02 22.33 3.18
N THR A 91 -6.82 22.84 1.97
CA THR A 91 -6.54 22.00 0.80
C THR A 91 -5.22 21.25 0.95
N ILE A 92 -4.18 21.92 1.45
CA ILE A 92 -2.86 21.32 1.72
C ILE A 92 -2.94 20.33 2.89
N LEU A 93 -3.67 20.68 3.96
CA LEU A 93 -3.87 19.77 5.10
C LEU A 93 -4.61 18.48 4.70
N ASP A 94 -5.66 18.61 3.90
CA ASP A 94 -6.41 17.45 3.39
C ASP A 94 -5.58 16.60 2.42
N LEU A 95 -4.75 17.24 1.58
CA LEU A 95 -3.81 16.55 0.70
C LEU A 95 -2.76 15.77 1.51
N ALA A 96 -2.09 16.44 2.46
CA ALA A 96 -1.06 15.82 3.28
C ALA A 96 -1.61 14.61 4.06
N LYS A 97 -2.82 14.73 4.62
CA LYS A 97 -3.49 13.62 5.30
C LYS A 97 -3.79 12.44 4.38
N ARG A 98 -4.20 12.70 3.13
CA ARG A 98 -4.47 11.64 2.15
C ARG A 98 -3.19 10.92 1.75
N ILE A 99 -2.12 11.67 1.46
CA ILE A 99 -0.80 11.12 1.15
C ILE A 99 -0.30 10.27 2.33
N ASP A 100 -0.43 10.74 3.56
CA ASP A 100 -0.03 10.02 4.78
C ASP A 100 -0.70 8.64 4.85
N VAL A 101 -2.02 8.57 4.67
CA VAL A 101 -2.79 7.31 4.71
C VAL A 101 -2.43 6.40 3.53
N SER A 102 -2.39 6.93 2.31
CA SER A 102 -2.08 6.14 1.10
C SER A 102 -0.68 5.53 1.19
N GLN A 103 0.31 6.33 1.56
CA GLN A 103 1.70 5.88 1.67
C GLN A 103 1.91 4.86 2.81
N GLU A 104 1.17 5.00 3.92
CA GLU A 104 1.19 4.02 5.02
C GLU A 104 0.59 2.67 4.57
N ASP A 105 -0.52 2.69 3.83
CA ASP A 105 -1.14 1.47 3.30
C ASP A 105 -0.21 0.76 2.30
N GLU A 106 0.48 1.51 1.43
CA GLU A 106 1.45 0.95 0.50
C GLU A 106 2.68 0.38 1.22
N ILE A 107 3.20 1.04 2.26
CA ILE A 107 4.26 0.50 3.11
C ILE A 107 3.81 -0.83 3.75
N ASN A 108 2.62 -0.86 4.34
CA ASN A 108 2.08 -2.07 4.96
C ASN A 108 1.97 -3.23 3.95
N PHE A 109 1.54 -2.96 2.73
CA PHE A 109 1.53 -3.96 1.65
C PHE A 109 2.93 -4.51 1.39
N MET A 110 3.92 -3.62 1.19
CA MET A 110 5.30 -3.99 0.86
C MET A 110 5.97 -4.80 1.98
N GLU A 111 5.78 -4.38 3.23
CA GLU A 111 6.29 -5.09 4.41
C GLU A 111 5.66 -6.48 4.54
N ASN A 112 4.33 -6.59 4.36
CA ASN A 112 3.63 -7.87 4.39
C ASN A 112 4.07 -8.80 3.26
N TRP A 113 4.28 -8.29 2.05
CA TRP A 113 4.75 -9.08 0.92
C TRP A 113 6.14 -9.67 1.18
N LEU A 114 7.06 -8.87 1.75
CA LEU A 114 8.40 -9.33 2.15
C LEU A 114 8.33 -10.35 3.28
N ALA A 115 7.53 -10.07 4.33
CA ALA A 115 7.39 -10.93 5.49
C ALA A 115 6.82 -12.32 5.14
N GLN A 116 5.83 -12.41 4.23
CA GLN A 116 5.27 -13.68 3.76
C GLN A 116 6.30 -14.58 3.02
N ARG A 117 7.43 -14.02 2.65
CA ARG A 117 8.53 -14.70 1.95
C ARG A 117 9.79 -14.85 2.80
N ASP A 118 9.67 -14.59 4.12
CA ASP A 118 10.80 -14.60 5.08
C ASP A 118 11.96 -13.66 4.69
N ILE A 119 11.64 -12.57 3.98
CA ILE A 119 12.62 -11.57 3.55
C ILE A 119 12.67 -10.44 4.57
N ALA A 120 13.87 -10.18 5.11
CA ALA A 120 14.08 -9.14 6.09
C ALA A 120 13.93 -7.73 5.50
N LEU A 121 13.44 -6.81 6.31
CA LEU A 121 13.51 -5.38 6.03
C LEU A 121 14.97 -4.91 6.17
N ILE A 122 15.33 -3.87 5.41
CA ILE A 122 16.66 -3.25 5.54
C ILE A 122 16.83 -2.58 6.89
N ASN A 123 18.04 -2.64 7.42
CA ASN A 123 18.36 -2.01 8.68
C ASN A 123 18.53 -0.47 8.55
N LYS A 124 18.62 0.23 9.68
CA LYS A 124 18.71 1.71 9.69
C LYS A 124 19.94 2.26 8.95
N SER A 125 21.08 1.55 8.96
CA SER A 125 22.30 1.98 8.28
C SER A 125 22.13 1.90 6.76
N GLU A 126 21.54 0.82 6.28
CA GLU A 126 21.24 0.62 4.86
C GLU A 126 20.17 1.62 4.38
N LYS A 127 19.13 1.88 5.17
CA LYS A 127 18.15 2.93 4.88
C LYS A 127 18.82 4.29 4.63
N HIS A 128 19.78 4.68 5.47
CA HIS A 128 20.48 5.95 5.32
C HIS A 128 21.27 6.04 4.01
N HIS A 129 21.94 4.97 3.58
CA HIS A 129 22.63 4.93 2.29
C HIS A 129 21.68 5.00 1.10
N MET A 130 20.53 4.32 1.17
CA MET A 130 19.53 4.35 0.10
C MET A 130 18.90 5.73 -0.07
N HIS A 131 18.62 6.45 1.00
CA HIS A 131 18.09 7.83 0.96
C HIS A 131 18.94 8.78 0.08
N MET A 132 20.26 8.59 0.04
CA MET A 132 21.15 9.50 -0.67
C MET A 132 21.14 9.32 -2.20
N HIS A 133 20.59 8.23 -2.71
CA HIS A 133 20.76 7.82 -4.12
C HIS A 133 19.45 7.54 -4.87
N MET A 134 18.30 7.55 -4.19
CA MET A 134 17.02 7.28 -4.87
C MET A 134 16.49 8.52 -5.57
N VAL A 135 15.99 8.30 -6.79
CA VAL A 135 15.40 9.36 -7.61
C VAL A 135 14.16 9.94 -6.91
N GLY A 136 13.97 11.25 -7.05
CA GLY A 136 12.82 11.94 -6.48
C GLY A 136 12.95 12.36 -5.02
N MET A 137 13.84 11.74 -4.25
CA MET A 137 14.01 12.07 -2.83
C MET A 137 14.36 13.54 -2.61
N ALA A 138 13.75 14.12 -1.58
CA ALA A 138 14.14 15.42 -1.05
C ALA A 138 15.48 15.30 -0.31
N SER A 139 16.40 16.21 -0.58
CA SER A 139 17.66 16.26 0.14
C SER A 139 17.49 16.64 1.62
N PRO A 140 18.46 16.37 2.50
CA PRO A 140 18.42 16.86 3.88
C PRO A 140 18.24 18.38 3.98
N LYS A 141 18.79 19.13 3.02
CA LYS A 141 18.61 20.58 2.92
C LYS A 141 17.17 20.95 2.54
N ASP A 142 16.57 20.23 1.59
CA ASP A 142 15.18 20.46 1.18
C ASP A 142 14.21 20.17 2.34
N LEU A 143 14.43 19.08 3.07
CA LEU A 143 13.63 18.75 4.26
C LEU A 143 13.78 19.79 5.38
N ASP A 144 15.00 20.31 5.59
CA ASP A 144 15.23 21.37 6.58
C ASP A 144 14.55 22.69 6.17
N ASN A 145 14.60 23.04 4.87
CA ASN A 145 13.90 24.19 4.32
C ASN A 145 12.38 24.03 4.47
N LEU A 146 11.83 22.86 4.10
CA LEU A 146 10.40 22.57 4.23
C LEU A 146 9.96 22.67 5.70
N ARG A 147 10.73 22.11 6.61
CA ARG A 147 10.44 22.15 8.03
C ARG A 147 10.47 23.56 8.63
N LYS A 148 11.21 24.48 8.04
CA LYS A 148 11.34 25.88 8.49
C LYS A 148 10.40 26.86 7.78
N SER A 149 9.85 26.50 6.63
CA SER A 149 8.90 27.31 5.90
C SER A 149 7.52 27.29 6.56
N ASP A 150 6.73 28.33 6.36
CA ASP A 150 5.40 28.49 6.91
C ASP A 150 4.43 29.04 5.86
N SER A 151 3.12 28.80 6.07
CA SER A 151 2.03 29.36 5.26
C SER A 151 2.20 29.06 3.76
N THR A 152 2.08 30.04 2.89
CA THR A 152 2.15 29.86 1.43
C THR A 152 3.51 29.36 0.96
N ASP A 153 4.60 29.73 1.64
CA ASP A 153 5.94 29.24 1.27
C ASP A 153 6.09 27.76 1.58
N PHE A 154 5.52 27.31 2.71
CA PHE A 154 5.40 25.88 3.00
C PHE A 154 4.56 25.16 1.94
N ASP A 155 3.38 25.70 1.63
CA ASP A 155 2.44 25.07 0.67
C ASP A 155 3.10 24.84 -0.68
N ARG A 156 3.82 25.81 -1.21
CA ARG A 156 4.54 25.71 -2.48
C ARG A 156 5.67 24.70 -2.44
N LEU A 157 6.53 24.82 -1.42
CA LEU A 157 7.69 23.93 -1.30
C LEU A 157 7.24 22.48 -1.06
N PHE A 158 6.17 22.27 -0.28
CA PHE A 158 5.58 20.96 -0.05
C PHE A 158 5.10 20.33 -1.37
N LEU A 159 4.32 21.09 -2.17
CA LEU A 159 3.84 20.59 -3.46
C LEU A 159 5.00 20.29 -4.42
N GLN A 160 5.98 21.18 -4.53
CA GLN A 160 7.14 20.99 -5.41
C GLN A 160 7.93 19.73 -5.04
N LEU A 161 8.23 19.56 -3.75
CA LEU A 161 8.99 18.41 -3.29
C LEU A 161 8.19 17.11 -3.41
N MET A 162 6.88 17.14 -3.13
CA MET A 162 6.03 15.98 -3.19
C MET A 162 5.77 15.52 -4.63
N ILE A 163 5.57 16.44 -5.58
CA ILE A 163 5.46 16.13 -7.02
C ILE A 163 6.73 15.43 -7.49
N LYS A 164 7.90 16.03 -7.21
CA LYS A 164 9.19 15.44 -7.57
C LYS A 164 9.38 14.04 -6.94
N HIS A 165 8.92 13.88 -5.71
CA HIS A 165 8.99 12.61 -4.98
C HIS A 165 8.13 11.54 -5.66
N HIS A 166 6.89 11.85 -6.01
CA HIS A 166 5.98 10.94 -6.69
C HIS A 166 6.47 10.58 -8.10
N ASP A 167 7.01 11.54 -8.87
CA ASP A 167 7.67 11.27 -10.15
C ASP A 167 8.84 10.29 -9.97
N GLY A 168 9.59 10.42 -8.87
CA GLY A 168 10.65 9.49 -8.51
C GLY A 168 10.16 8.06 -8.30
N ALA A 169 9.03 7.88 -7.61
CA ALA A 169 8.42 6.56 -7.42
C ALA A 169 8.05 5.90 -8.75
N ILE A 170 7.43 6.66 -9.66
CA ILE A 170 7.09 6.20 -11.01
C ILE A 170 8.35 5.78 -11.78
N GLU A 171 9.42 6.56 -11.69
CA GLU A 171 10.69 6.23 -12.34
C GLU A 171 11.33 4.97 -11.76
N MET A 172 11.26 4.76 -10.44
CA MET A 172 11.71 3.52 -9.80
C MET A 172 10.95 2.29 -10.33
N VAL A 173 9.65 2.41 -10.57
CA VAL A 173 8.87 1.33 -11.21
C VAL A 173 9.32 1.07 -12.64
N LYS A 174 9.57 2.13 -13.43
CA LYS A 174 10.07 1.97 -14.80
C LYS A 174 11.43 1.28 -14.82
N GLU A 175 12.32 1.61 -13.88
CA GLU A 175 13.61 0.92 -13.73
C GLU A 175 13.43 -0.55 -13.36
N LEU A 176 12.54 -0.85 -12.39
CA LEU A 176 12.23 -2.22 -12.01
C LEU A 176 11.82 -3.05 -13.24
N LYS A 177 10.92 -2.52 -14.07
CA LYS A 177 10.38 -3.23 -15.25
C LYS A 177 11.43 -3.52 -16.35
N LYS A 178 12.63 -2.95 -16.26
CA LYS A 178 13.75 -3.28 -17.17
C LYS A 178 14.45 -4.59 -16.81
N TYR A 179 14.25 -5.10 -15.60
CA TYR A 179 14.89 -6.34 -15.17
C TYR A 179 14.08 -7.55 -15.64
N PRO A 180 14.70 -8.52 -16.35
CA PRO A 180 14.02 -9.72 -16.78
C PRO A 180 13.44 -10.50 -15.59
N GLY A 181 12.17 -10.84 -15.66
CA GLY A 181 11.47 -11.60 -14.62
C GLY A 181 11.00 -10.77 -13.42
N SER A 182 11.23 -9.44 -13.40
CA SER A 182 10.65 -8.59 -12.37
C SER A 182 9.15 -8.46 -12.53
N ALA A 183 8.46 -8.25 -11.41
CA ALA A 183 7.02 -8.11 -11.31
C ALA A 183 6.23 -9.26 -11.99
N ASN A 184 6.77 -10.50 -11.96
CA ASN A 184 6.08 -11.69 -12.46
C ASN A 184 5.10 -12.29 -11.44
N ASP A 185 5.26 -12.00 -10.15
CA ASP A 185 4.27 -12.32 -9.12
C ASP A 185 2.98 -11.51 -9.39
N PRO A 186 1.82 -12.15 -9.58
CA PRO A 186 0.59 -11.44 -9.97
C PRO A 186 0.15 -10.36 -8.99
N ILE A 187 0.28 -10.63 -7.68
CA ILE A 187 -0.10 -9.70 -6.61
C ILE A 187 0.86 -8.49 -6.61
N PHE A 188 2.15 -8.75 -6.78
CA PHE A 188 3.14 -7.68 -6.88
C PHE A 188 3.00 -6.88 -8.17
N ASN A 189 2.65 -7.52 -9.29
CA ASN A 189 2.39 -6.82 -10.56
C ASN A 189 1.19 -5.87 -10.47
N GLU A 190 0.12 -6.32 -9.82
CA GLU A 190 -1.06 -5.49 -9.54
C GLU A 190 -0.65 -4.27 -8.70
N PHE A 191 0.02 -4.49 -7.57
CA PHE A 191 0.52 -3.43 -6.71
C PHE A 191 1.38 -2.39 -7.46
N VAL A 192 2.33 -2.84 -8.27
CA VAL A 192 3.20 -1.95 -9.05
C VAL A 192 2.41 -1.14 -10.08
N SER A 193 1.34 -1.70 -10.62
CA SER A 193 0.46 -1.02 -11.59
C SER A 193 -0.41 0.01 -10.89
N ASP A 194 -0.97 -0.32 -9.74
CA ASP A 194 -1.77 0.59 -8.91
C ASP A 194 -0.91 1.74 -8.40
N LEU A 195 0.32 1.46 -7.94
CA LEU A 195 1.27 2.48 -7.51
C LEU A 195 1.49 3.55 -8.59
N ILE A 196 1.73 3.16 -9.86
CA ILE A 196 1.87 4.13 -10.95
C ILE A 196 0.61 4.99 -11.09
N ASN A 197 -0.56 4.37 -11.05
CA ASN A 197 -1.83 5.07 -11.24
C ASN A 197 -2.08 6.07 -10.10
N ASP A 198 -1.90 5.64 -8.86
CA ASP A 198 -2.14 6.44 -7.67
C ASP A 198 -1.16 7.62 -7.60
N GLN A 199 0.14 7.37 -7.81
CA GLN A 199 1.15 8.44 -7.86
C GLN A 199 0.86 9.44 -8.98
N SER A 200 0.43 8.98 -10.16
CA SER A 200 0.08 9.87 -11.29
C SER A 200 -1.14 10.75 -10.99
N VAL A 201 -2.18 10.18 -10.40
CA VAL A 201 -3.39 10.93 -9.98
C VAL A 201 -3.06 11.95 -8.90
N GLU A 202 -2.18 11.59 -7.96
CA GLU A 202 -1.75 12.53 -6.91
C GLU A 202 -0.91 13.67 -7.48
N ILE A 203 0.00 13.41 -8.43
CA ILE A 203 0.76 14.44 -9.15
C ILE A 203 -0.19 15.41 -9.87
N GLU A 204 -1.18 14.91 -10.60
CA GLU A 204 -2.17 15.75 -11.29
C GLU A 204 -2.91 16.65 -10.28
N ARG A 205 -3.37 16.09 -9.18
CA ARG A 205 -4.04 16.83 -8.10
C ARG A 205 -3.15 17.90 -7.50
N MET A 206 -1.88 17.59 -7.22
CA MET A 206 -0.92 18.54 -6.69
C MET A 206 -0.63 19.68 -7.67
N ASN A 207 -0.54 19.40 -8.97
CA ASN A 207 -0.37 20.40 -10.02
C ASN A 207 -1.57 21.35 -10.08
N ILE A 208 -2.81 20.85 -9.99
CA ILE A 208 -4.02 21.68 -9.94
C ILE A 208 -3.99 22.60 -8.71
N ILE A 209 -3.59 22.10 -7.55
CA ILE A 209 -3.46 22.90 -6.33
C ILE A 209 -2.38 23.97 -6.48
N ALA A 210 -1.24 23.62 -7.08
CA ALA A 210 -0.12 24.56 -7.30
C ALA A 210 -0.52 25.72 -8.22
N VAL A 211 -1.27 25.44 -9.30
CA VAL A 211 -1.83 26.49 -10.19
C VAL A 211 -2.76 27.41 -9.42
N ASN A 212 -3.70 26.86 -8.66
CA ASN A 212 -4.64 27.66 -7.86
C ASN A 212 -3.96 28.53 -6.80
N LEU A 213 -2.82 28.07 -6.23
CA LEU A 213 -2.02 28.87 -5.30
C LEU A 213 -1.28 30.01 -5.99
N SER A 214 -0.88 29.86 -7.26
CA SER A 214 -0.22 30.91 -8.03
C SER A 214 -1.19 31.98 -8.50
N ASP A 215 -2.44 31.64 -8.76
CA ASP A 215 -3.49 32.53 -9.22
C ASP A 215 -4.16 33.34 -8.08
N ASP A 216 -3.86 33.03 -6.81
CA ASP A 216 -4.35 33.83 -5.67
C ASP A 216 -3.62 35.18 -5.62
N PRO A 217 -4.34 36.31 -5.80
CA PRO A 217 -3.74 37.66 -5.79
C PRO A 217 -2.98 37.97 -4.48
N ARG A 218 -3.29 37.27 -3.40
CA ARG A 218 -2.64 37.40 -2.09
C ARG A 218 -1.29 36.67 -2.03
N SER A 219 -1.01 35.81 -3.02
CA SER A 219 0.22 35.01 -3.05
C SER A 219 1.47 35.78 -3.45
N GLY A 220 1.33 37.01 -3.99
CA GLY A 220 2.45 37.84 -4.43
C GLY A 220 3.23 37.32 -5.64
N LEU A 221 2.69 36.32 -6.38
CA LEU A 221 3.37 35.71 -7.53
C LEU A 221 2.69 36.04 -8.84
N THR A 222 3.50 36.31 -9.85
CA THR A 222 3.12 36.28 -11.26
C THR A 222 3.29 34.83 -11.76
N ALA A 223 2.29 34.32 -12.49
CA ALA A 223 2.27 33.01 -13.11
C ALA A 223 3.41 32.87 -14.15
N GLY A 224 4.59 32.46 -13.74
CA GLY A 224 5.74 32.44 -14.66
C GLY A 224 6.82 31.39 -14.40
N LEU A 225 6.70 30.54 -13.38
CA LEU A 225 7.85 29.75 -12.91
C LEU A 225 7.64 28.21 -12.83
N TYR A 226 6.56 27.66 -13.38
CA TYR A 226 6.27 26.23 -13.21
C TYR A 226 6.51 25.34 -14.44
N PHE A 227 7.02 25.90 -15.56
CA PHE A 227 7.38 25.11 -16.74
C PHE A 227 8.78 25.54 -17.23
N ALA A 228 9.81 25.04 -16.60
CA ALA A 228 11.16 25.10 -17.11
C ALA A 228 11.80 23.73 -16.88
N ASP A 229 11.87 22.97 -17.99
CA ASP A 229 12.69 21.84 -18.44
C ASP A 229 13.26 20.88 -17.39
#